data_5766f508d92d068086f580a22ddfc979
#
_entry.id   5766f508d92d068086f580a22ddfc979
#
_cell.length_a   1.000
_cell.length_b   1.000
_cell.length_c   1.000
_cell.angle_alpha   90.00
_cell.angle_beta   90.00
_cell.angle_gamma   90.00
#
_symmetry.space_group_name_H-M   'P 1'
#
loop_
_entity.id
_entity.type
_entity.pdbx_description
1 polymer ?
#
loop_
_entity_poly.entity_id
_entity_poly.type
_entity_poly.pdbx_seq_one_letter_code
_entity_poly.pdbx_strand_id
1 'polypeptide(L)'
;LYGYRSATIFSSLMNLDVSHLFQSLYMEGGKNFYCYNGASPLPSAMFSVKYMLSSNPVDESPLRTLVGSSNGNYLYRNNYCLPLGYMMSEKAIRGWESSMLDRIGSLNSLAKQLGAKGDMLYPAACTQSQAAGDTTIDISEDGYYYADYVTCNADSLTVSRDDGWTQQYGKTTHRYLLDLGECKAGTKVHITNLNAETIEYHVYRLNFKAMCTAYETLSEQTMSLEKMTDRRIVGSIDVRQAGRLILSVPADEGWSLYVDGKKTKIKPFADALIGVHLKEGTHKIELRYTTPGVQIGAAISIAALLLFLFSMWIRYKIRGKYGEKMHQHRRTDVQ
;
A
#
# COMPACT_ATOMS: atom_id res chain seq x y z
N LEU A 1 -17.78 8.04 -1.50
CA LEU A 1 -16.78 7.13 -0.92
C LEU A 1 -17.40 5.76 -0.76
N TYR A 2 -16.78 4.74 -1.28
CA TYR A 2 -17.36 3.42 -1.53
C TYR A 2 -17.42 2.51 -0.28
N GLY A 3 -16.97 2.98 0.90
CA GLY A 3 -17.06 2.25 2.16
C GLY A 3 -16.16 1.01 2.32
N TYR A 4 -15.19 0.80 1.41
CA TYR A 4 -14.20 -0.27 1.50
C TYR A 4 -12.77 0.28 1.64
N ARG A 5 -11.88 -0.53 2.23
CA ARG A 5 -10.46 -0.23 2.33
C ARG A 5 -9.74 -0.61 1.03
N SER A 6 -8.80 0.23 0.61
CA SER A 6 -8.06 0.04 -0.64
C SER A 6 -6.55 0.12 -0.40
N ALA A 7 -5.80 -0.63 -1.19
CA ALA A 7 -4.33 -0.49 -1.30
C ALA A 7 -3.92 0.62 -2.28
N THR A 8 -4.85 1.48 -2.68
CA THR A 8 -4.63 2.62 -3.58
C THR A 8 -5.03 3.89 -2.85
N ILE A 9 -4.16 4.90 -2.86
CA ILE A 9 -4.43 6.22 -2.27
C ILE A 9 -3.87 7.33 -3.15
N PHE A 10 -4.58 8.46 -3.16
CA PHE A 10 -4.09 9.75 -3.63
C PHE A 10 -4.28 10.77 -2.51
N SER A 11 -3.18 11.33 -2.00
CA SER A 11 -3.22 12.31 -0.91
C SER A 11 -1.92 13.12 -0.86
N SER A 12 -2.04 14.43 -0.71
CA SER A 12 -0.89 15.32 -0.51
C SER A 12 -0.18 15.10 0.83
N LEU A 13 -0.80 14.38 1.76
CA LEU A 13 -0.29 14.11 3.11
C LEU A 13 0.08 12.63 3.32
N MET A 14 0.20 11.85 2.23
CA MET A 14 0.57 10.44 2.37
C MET A 14 2.03 10.28 2.79
N ASN A 15 2.33 9.18 3.48
CA ASN A 15 3.71 8.79 3.76
C ASN A 15 4.42 8.38 2.46
N LEU A 16 5.47 9.11 2.08
CA LEU A 16 6.24 8.87 0.86
C LEU A 16 6.99 7.53 0.90
N ASP A 17 7.39 7.05 2.08
CA ASP A 17 8.09 5.77 2.22
C ASP A 17 7.21 4.59 1.79
N VAL A 18 5.88 4.70 1.95
CA VAL A 18 4.94 3.70 1.42
C VAL A 18 4.97 3.68 -0.11
N SER A 19 5.03 4.84 -0.76
CA SER A 19 5.18 4.91 -2.22
C SER A 19 6.52 4.33 -2.68
N HIS A 20 7.61 4.60 -1.97
CA HIS A 20 8.92 4.01 -2.24
C HIS A 20 8.91 2.49 -2.09
N LEU A 21 8.24 1.96 -1.05
CA LEU A 21 8.04 0.53 -0.87
C LEU A 21 7.26 -0.08 -2.05
N PHE A 22 6.17 0.56 -2.47
CA PHE A 22 5.40 0.12 -3.65
C PHE A 22 6.29 0.08 -4.89
N GLN A 23 7.04 1.13 -5.16
CA GLN A 23 7.94 1.20 -6.32
C GLN A 23 9.06 0.14 -6.27
N SER A 24 9.66 -0.11 -5.11
CA SER A 24 10.68 -1.16 -4.95
C SER A 24 10.13 -2.57 -5.10
N LEU A 25 8.81 -2.76 -4.91
CA LEU A 25 8.08 -3.99 -5.18
C LEU A 25 7.40 -4.01 -6.56
N TYR A 26 7.82 -3.13 -7.45
CA TYR A 26 7.37 -2.96 -8.82
C TYR A 26 5.90 -2.61 -9.00
N MET A 27 5.30 -2.01 -7.99
CA MET A 27 3.97 -1.43 -8.05
C MET A 27 4.03 0.07 -8.40
N GLU A 28 2.92 0.62 -8.85
CA GLU A 28 2.82 2.03 -9.20
C GLU A 28 2.89 2.92 -7.96
N GLY A 29 3.72 3.97 -8.02
CA GLY A 29 3.84 4.95 -6.94
C GLY A 29 4.45 6.26 -7.42
N GLY A 30 4.20 7.34 -6.67
CA GLY A 30 4.68 8.69 -6.97
C GLY A 30 4.67 9.60 -5.73
N LYS A 31 4.82 10.91 -5.93
CA LYS A 31 4.98 11.88 -4.83
C LYS A 31 3.78 11.97 -3.88
N ASN A 32 2.57 11.72 -4.39
CA ASN A 32 1.31 11.92 -3.64
C ASN A 32 0.31 10.78 -3.85
N PHE A 33 0.77 9.64 -4.35
CA PHE A 33 -0.06 8.45 -4.56
C PHE A 33 0.78 7.18 -4.51
N TYR A 34 0.11 6.08 -4.24
CA TYR A 34 0.50 4.72 -4.57
C TYR A 34 -0.73 3.94 -5.01
N CYS A 35 -0.52 2.98 -5.91
CA CYS A 35 -1.61 2.24 -6.54
C CYS A 35 -1.30 0.74 -6.62
N TYR A 36 -2.36 -0.07 -6.60
CA TYR A 36 -2.25 -1.53 -6.72
C TYR A 36 -1.74 -2.01 -8.09
N ASN A 37 -1.69 -1.13 -9.10
CA ASN A 37 -1.16 -1.48 -10.43
C ASN A 37 0.26 -2.06 -10.34
N GLY A 38 0.52 -3.11 -11.09
CA GLY A 38 1.82 -3.80 -11.11
C GLY A 38 2.05 -4.79 -9.98
N ALA A 39 1.04 -5.03 -9.13
CA ALA A 39 1.17 -5.98 -8.03
C ALA A 39 1.39 -7.41 -8.51
N SER A 40 2.59 -7.95 -8.27
CA SER A 40 2.82 -9.39 -8.37
C SER A 40 2.28 -10.13 -7.14
N PRO A 41 2.18 -11.47 -7.13
CA PRO A 41 1.47 -12.21 -6.07
C PRO A 41 2.00 -11.99 -4.65
N LEU A 42 3.32 -11.93 -4.48
CA LEU A 42 3.94 -11.77 -3.16
C LEU A 42 3.65 -10.38 -2.53
N PRO A 43 3.87 -9.24 -3.20
CA PRO A 43 3.42 -7.94 -2.72
C PRO A 43 1.91 -7.88 -2.47
N SER A 44 1.10 -8.44 -3.37
CA SER A 44 -0.36 -8.52 -3.19
C SER A 44 -0.74 -9.21 -1.88
N ALA A 45 -0.09 -10.34 -1.57
CA ALA A 45 -0.28 -11.04 -0.31
C ALA A 45 0.17 -10.21 0.90
N MET A 46 1.36 -9.60 0.84
CA MET A 46 1.93 -8.79 1.91
C MET A 46 1.09 -7.55 2.27
N PHE A 47 0.46 -6.91 1.28
CA PHE A 47 -0.46 -5.80 1.51
C PHE A 47 -1.88 -6.25 1.89
N SER A 48 -2.10 -7.55 2.13
CA SER A 48 -3.40 -8.13 2.54
C SER A 48 -4.53 -7.82 1.56
N VAL A 49 -4.22 -7.75 0.25
CA VAL A 49 -5.21 -7.47 -0.78
C VAL A 49 -5.95 -8.76 -1.12
N LYS A 50 -7.13 -8.92 -0.52
CA LYS A 50 -7.96 -10.11 -0.68
C LYS A 50 -8.78 -10.10 -1.97
N TYR A 51 -9.27 -8.93 -2.37
CA TYR A 51 -10.12 -8.78 -3.54
C TYR A 51 -9.56 -7.73 -4.49
N MET A 52 -9.72 -7.99 -5.78
CA MET A 52 -9.39 -7.10 -6.87
C MET A 52 -10.65 -6.83 -7.71
N LEU A 53 -10.95 -5.55 -7.95
CA LEU A 53 -12.00 -5.14 -8.86
C LEU A 53 -11.37 -4.73 -10.20
N SER A 54 -11.86 -5.29 -11.29
CA SER A 54 -11.39 -4.98 -12.64
C SER A 54 -12.56 -4.59 -13.54
N SER A 55 -12.35 -3.62 -14.43
CA SER A 55 -13.31 -3.26 -15.50
C SER A 55 -13.20 -4.18 -16.71
N ASN A 56 -12.15 -5.00 -16.81
CA ASN A 56 -11.97 -6.00 -17.85
C ASN A 56 -11.87 -7.38 -17.23
N PRO A 57 -12.29 -8.44 -17.93
CA PRO A 57 -12.05 -9.80 -17.48
C PRO A 57 -10.55 -10.06 -17.40
N VAL A 58 -10.13 -10.68 -16.30
CA VAL A 58 -8.76 -11.15 -16.06
C VAL A 58 -8.83 -12.68 -15.98
N ASP A 59 -7.78 -13.35 -16.40
CA ASP A 59 -7.75 -14.81 -16.35
C ASP A 59 -7.92 -15.33 -14.92
N GLU A 60 -8.76 -16.34 -14.77
CA GLU A 60 -8.69 -17.23 -13.62
C GLU A 60 -7.40 -18.04 -13.72
N SER A 61 -6.73 -18.18 -12.61
CA SER A 61 -5.45 -18.87 -12.52
C SER A 61 -5.25 -19.38 -11.09
N PRO A 62 -4.21 -20.16 -10.80
CA PRO A 62 -3.85 -20.47 -9.43
C PRO A 62 -3.67 -19.24 -8.53
N LEU A 63 -3.44 -18.05 -9.10
CA LEU A 63 -3.26 -16.79 -8.37
C LEU A 63 -4.58 -16.13 -7.96
N ARG A 64 -5.64 -16.29 -8.77
CA ARG A 64 -6.91 -15.59 -8.56
C ARG A 64 -8.12 -16.35 -9.08
N THR A 65 -9.25 -16.18 -8.42
CA THR A 65 -10.53 -16.80 -8.76
C THR A 65 -11.60 -15.74 -8.95
N LEU A 66 -12.39 -15.80 -9.99
CA LEU A 66 -13.56 -14.94 -10.20
C LEU A 66 -14.61 -15.25 -9.13
N VAL A 67 -15.06 -14.21 -8.41
CA VAL A 67 -16.10 -14.31 -7.38
C VAL A 67 -17.45 -13.91 -7.94
N GLY A 68 -17.48 -12.97 -8.86
CA GLY A 68 -18.69 -12.49 -9.52
C GLY A 68 -18.43 -11.30 -10.44
N SER A 69 -19.42 -10.97 -11.24
CA SER A 69 -19.39 -9.83 -12.14
C SER A 69 -20.74 -9.11 -12.15
N SER A 70 -20.69 -7.78 -12.33
CA SER A 70 -21.89 -6.95 -12.47
C SER A 70 -21.56 -5.67 -13.21
N ASN A 71 -22.42 -5.25 -14.15
CA ASN A 71 -22.29 -4.01 -14.90
C ASN A 71 -20.91 -3.78 -15.52
N GLY A 72 -20.33 -4.83 -16.13
CA GLY A 72 -19.01 -4.76 -16.75
C GLY A 72 -17.83 -4.70 -15.77
N ASN A 73 -18.08 -4.87 -14.46
CA ASN A 73 -17.03 -4.98 -13.45
C ASN A 73 -16.93 -6.43 -12.96
N TYR A 74 -15.71 -6.87 -12.71
CA TYR A 74 -15.35 -8.22 -12.30
C TYR A 74 -14.67 -8.19 -10.95
N LEU A 75 -15.15 -9.00 -10.01
CA LEU A 75 -14.57 -9.15 -8.67
C LEU A 75 -13.79 -10.45 -8.60
N TYR A 76 -12.50 -10.34 -8.40
CA TYR A 76 -11.60 -11.49 -8.20
C TYR A 76 -11.15 -11.56 -6.74
N ARG A 77 -10.97 -12.79 -6.26
CA ARG A 77 -10.30 -13.08 -5.00
C ARG A 77 -8.86 -13.50 -5.30
N ASN A 78 -7.90 -12.84 -4.68
CA ASN A 78 -6.51 -13.30 -4.64
C ASN A 78 -6.42 -14.54 -3.77
N ASN A 79 -5.92 -15.64 -4.33
CA ASN A 79 -5.82 -16.93 -3.64
C ASN A 79 -4.66 -16.94 -2.61
N TYR A 80 -3.68 -16.06 -2.80
CA TYR A 80 -2.57 -15.80 -1.88
C TYR A 80 -2.79 -14.44 -1.22
N CYS A 81 -3.28 -14.44 0.01
CA CYS A 81 -3.57 -13.23 0.77
C CYS A 81 -3.20 -13.48 2.24
N LEU A 82 -2.27 -12.71 2.78
CA LEU A 82 -1.95 -12.75 4.19
C LEU A 82 -2.98 -11.98 5.02
N PRO A 83 -3.20 -12.35 6.30
CA PRO A 83 -3.90 -11.50 7.25
C PRO A 83 -3.18 -10.15 7.42
N LEU A 84 -3.84 -9.21 8.10
CA LEU A 84 -3.32 -7.85 8.31
C LEU A 84 -1.93 -7.82 8.97
N GLY A 85 -1.62 -8.81 9.79
CA GLY A 85 -0.33 -8.94 10.47
C GLY A 85 0.29 -10.31 10.26
N TYR A 86 1.59 -10.34 10.01
CA TYR A 86 2.39 -11.55 9.81
C TYR A 86 3.81 -11.37 10.33
N MET A 87 4.44 -12.47 10.76
CA MET A 87 5.82 -12.44 11.25
C MET A 87 6.83 -12.54 10.12
N MET A 88 7.91 -11.78 10.24
CA MET A 88 9.11 -11.90 9.42
C MET A 88 10.35 -11.95 10.32
N SER A 89 11.32 -12.82 9.99
CA SER A 89 12.57 -12.89 10.75
C SER A 89 13.39 -11.60 10.57
N GLU A 90 14.09 -11.17 11.61
CA GLU A 90 14.99 -10.02 11.53
C GLU A 90 16.14 -10.25 10.53
N LYS A 91 16.51 -11.52 10.31
CA LYS A 91 17.49 -11.89 9.27
C LYS A 91 16.95 -11.59 7.87
N ALA A 92 15.71 -11.98 7.58
CA ALA A 92 15.07 -11.73 6.29
C ALA A 92 14.92 -10.23 6.03
N ILE A 93 14.50 -9.47 7.04
CA ILE A 93 14.34 -7.99 6.91
C ILE A 93 15.69 -7.33 6.60
N ARG A 94 16.75 -7.69 7.33
CA ARG A 94 18.08 -7.10 7.10
C ARG A 94 18.76 -7.57 5.82
N GLY A 95 18.46 -8.77 5.38
CA GLY A 95 19.02 -9.34 4.14
C GLY A 95 18.26 -8.93 2.88
N TRP A 96 17.10 -8.30 3.01
CA TRP A 96 16.37 -7.83 1.84
C TRP A 96 17.03 -6.60 1.21
N GLU A 97 17.44 -6.75 -0.04
CA GLU A 97 18.01 -5.69 -0.86
C GLU A 97 16.87 -5.02 -1.65
N SER A 98 16.33 -3.93 -1.11
CA SER A 98 15.31 -3.15 -1.80
C SER A 98 15.92 -2.03 -2.63
N SER A 99 15.47 -1.88 -3.87
CA SER A 99 15.92 -0.84 -4.79
C SER A 99 14.81 -0.43 -5.74
N MET A 100 14.60 0.87 -5.89
CA MET A 100 13.71 1.41 -6.93
C MET A 100 14.35 1.39 -8.33
N LEU A 101 15.66 1.18 -8.43
CA LEU A 101 16.38 1.08 -9.70
C LEU A 101 16.38 -0.34 -10.23
N ASP A 102 16.50 -1.33 -9.34
CA ASP A 102 16.41 -2.76 -9.66
C ASP A 102 15.20 -3.38 -8.94
N ARG A 103 14.02 -3.17 -9.49
CA ARG A 103 12.76 -3.59 -8.88
C ARG A 103 12.52 -5.09 -8.96
N ILE A 104 12.97 -5.72 -10.07
CA ILE A 104 12.94 -7.19 -10.20
C ILE A 104 13.91 -7.84 -9.20
N GLY A 105 15.13 -7.31 -9.09
CA GLY A 105 16.08 -7.74 -8.08
C GLY A 105 15.53 -7.61 -6.66
N SER A 106 14.81 -6.52 -6.36
CA SER A 106 14.16 -6.33 -5.05
C SER A 106 13.12 -7.41 -4.76
N LEU A 107 12.26 -7.75 -5.73
CA LEU A 107 11.26 -8.82 -5.59
C LEU A 107 11.93 -10.19 -5.38
N ASN A 108 12.96 -10.47 -6.18
CA ASN A 108 13.70 -11.73 -6.11
C ASN A 108 14.49 -11.84 -4.80
N SER A 109 15.14 -10.76 -4.35
CA SER A 109 15.82 -10.70 -3.06
C SER A 109 14.86 -10.98 -1.91
N LEU A 110 13.67 -10.35 -1.92
CA LEU A 110 12.65 -10.59 -0.90
C LEU A 110 12.23 -12.06 -0.86
N ALA A 111 11.90 -12.65 -2.00
CA ALA A 111 11.51 -14.06 -2.06
C ALA A 111 12.62 -15.00 -1.55
N LYS A 112 13.88 -14.74 -1.90
CA LYS A 112 15.05 -15.50 -1.40
C LYS A 112 15.22 -15.38 0.11
N GLN A 113 15.06 -14.18 0.68
CA GLN A 113 15.11 -13.99 2.13
C GLN A 113 13.97 -14.73 2.87
N LEU A 114 12.88 -15.00 2.18
CA LEU A 114 11.75 -15.81 2.64
C LEU A 114 11.87 -17.30 2.27
N GLY A 115 13.08 -17.76 1.94
CA GLY A 115 13.40 -19.18 1.75
C GLY A 115 13.21 -19.71 0.32
N ALA A 116 12.85 -18.87 -0.65
CA ALA A 116 12.74 -19.31 -2.03
C ALA A 116 14.10 -19.75 -2.60
N LYS A 117 14.08 -20.88 -3.29
CA LYS A 117 15.24 -21.38 -4.04
C LYS A 117 15.20 -20.84 -5.48
N GLY A 118 16.04 -19.84 -5.75
CA GLY A 118 16.08 -19.16 -7.05
C GLY A 118 15.19 -17.92 -7.12
N ASP A 119 15.16 -17.32 -8.29
CA ASP A 119 14.40 -16.11 -8.54
C ASP A 119 12.89 -16.39 -8.65
N MET A 120 12.08 -15.51 -8.08
CA MET A 120 10.62 -15.55 -8.20
C MET A 120 10.17 -15.11 -9.60
N LEU A 121 10.81 -14.06 -10.12
CA LEU A 121 10.64 -13.60 -11.49
C LEU A 121 11.98 -13.78 -12.22
N TYR A 122 12.01 -14.63 -13.23
CA TYR A 122 13.22 -14.90 -14.02
C TYR A 122 12.99 -14.61 -15.50
N PRO A 123 14.03 -14.21 -16.26
CA PRO A 123 13.89 -13.91 -17.67
C PRO A 123 13.22 -15.06 -18.42
N ALA A 124 12.21 -14.73 -19.21
CA ALA A 124 11.45 -15.70 -19.98
C ALA A 124 12.16 -16.09 -21.28
N ALA A 125 12.05 -17.37 -21.66
CA ALA A 125 12.38 -17.79 -23.01
C ALA A 125 11.28 -17.33 -23.96
N CYS A 126 11.53 -16.26 -24.73
CA CYS A 126 10.61 -15.71 -25.72
C CYS A 126 11.38 -15.03 -26.84
N THR A 127 10.75 -14.84 -27.98
CA THR A 127 11.25 -13.97 -29.06
C THR A 127 10.37 -12.75 -29.17
N GLN A 128 10.94 -11.63 -29.59
CA GLN A 128 10.22 -10.37 -29.73
C GLN A 128 10.41 -9.82 -31.14
N SER A 129 9.34 -9.34 -31.74
CA SER A 129 9.35 -8.56 -32.96
C SER A 129 8.68 -7.21 -32.70
N GLN A 130 9.24 -6.15 -33.25
CA GLN A 130 8.79 -4.77 -33.00
C GLN A 130 8.41 -4.10 -34.32
N ALA A 131 7.28 -3.41 -34.30
CA ALA A 131 6.84 -2.44 -35.28
C ALA A 131 6.52 -1.12 -34.57
N ALA A 132 6.31 -0.04 -35.32
CA ALA A 132 5.94 1.22 -34.71
C ALA A 132 4.64 1.10 -33.90
N GLY A 133 4.74 1.26 -32.59
CA GLY A 133 3.60 1.18 -31.68
C GLY A 133 3.10 -0.23 -31.34
N ASP A 134 3.76 -1.26 -31.85
CA ASP A 134 3.38 -2.66 -31.58
C ASP A 134 4.62 -3.51 -31.31
N THR A 135 4.58 -4.29 -30.24
CA THR A 135 5.56 -5.32 -29.92
C THR A 135 4.85 -6.66 -29.76
N THR A 136 5.22 -7.63 -30.60
CA THR A 136 4.75 -9.00 -30.48
C THR A 136 5.79 -9.84 -29.75
N ILE A 137 5.35 -10.56 -28.73
CA ILE A 137 6.15 -11.48 -27.91
C ILE A 137 5.64 -12.89 -28.14
N ASP A 138 6.48 -13.76 -28.69
CA ASP A 138 6.17 -15.18 -28.89
C ASP A 138 6.64 -15.98 -27.67
N ILE A 139 5.69 -16.53 -26.93
CA ILE A 139 5.93 -17.31 -25.71
C ILE A 139 6.36 -18.74 -26.07
N SER A 140 7.50 -19.18 -25.52
CA SER A 140 8.06 -20.50 -25.85
C SER A 140 7.65 -21.64 -24.91
N GLU A 141 7.14 -21.32 -23.71
CA GLU A 141 6.82 -22.30 -22.66
C GLU A 141 5.52 -21.93 -21.93
N ASP A 142 4.83 -22.95 -21.38
CA ASP A 142 3.67 -22.70 -20.50
C ASP A 142 4.08 -21.98 -19.23
N GLY A 143 3.31 -20.99 -18.79
CA GLY A 143 3.60 -20.27 -17.54
C GLY A 143 2.78 -19.03 -17.31
N TYR A 144 3.05 -18.35 -16.21
CA TYR A 144 2.48 -17.05 -15.88
C TYR A 144 3.53 -15.96 -16.11
N TYR A 145 3.19 -14.93 -16.85
CA TYR A 145 4.14 -13.97 -17.39
C TYR A 145 3.88 -12.55 -16.98
N TYR A 146 4.96 -11.80 -16.86
CA TYR A 146 4.99 -10.37 -16.63
C TYR A 146 5.92 -9.70 -17.61
N ALA A 147 5.67 -8.42 -17.91
CA ALA A 147 6.60 -7.61 -18.68
C ALA A 147 7.00 -6.35 -17.90
N ASP A 148 8.27 -6.03 -17.93
CA ASP A 148 8.85 -4.75 -17.58
C ASP A 148 9.14 -3.94 -18.83
N TYR A 149 9.19 -2.63 -18.70
CA TYR A 149 9.60 -1.70 -19.77
C TYR A 149 10.51 -0.61 -19.20
N VAL A 150 11.52 -0.23 -19.95
CA VAL A 150 12.58 0.70 -19.46
C VAL A 150 12.05 2.12 -19.40
N THR A 151 11.51 2.61 -20.51
CA THR A 151 10.91 3.94 -20.65
C THR A 151 9.64 3.83 -21.48
N CYS A 152 8.64 4.58 -21.11
CA CYS A 152 7.40 4.69 -21.87
C CYS A 152 6.86 6.11 -21.73
N ASN A 153 6.68 6.82 -22.84
CA ASN A 153 6.03 8.12 -22.87
C ASN A 153 4.54 8.00 -23.26
N ALA A 154 4.11 6.79 -23.64
CA ALA A 154 2.70 6.51 -23.86
C ALA A 154 1.94 6.51 -22.52
N ASP A 155 0.81 7.21 -22.47
CA ASP A 155 -0.04 7.27 -21.27
C ASP A 155 -0.80 5.96 -21.03
N SER A 156 -0.93 5.11 -22.05
CA SER A 156 -1.56 3.81 -21.95
C SER A 156 -0.93 2.77 -22.88
N LEU A 157 -0.94 1.52 -22.42
CA LEU A 157 -0.58 0.34 -23.20
C LEU A 157 -1.79 -0.61 -23.23
N THR A 158 -2.00 -1.24 -24.39
CA THR A 158 -2.96 -2.33 -24.52
C THR A 158 -2.19 -3.63 -24.73
N VAL A 159 -2.40 -4.59 -23.83
CA VAL A 159 -1.88 -5.95 -23.96
C VAL A 159 -2.99 -6.85 -24.44
N SER A 160 -2.76 -7.61 -25.51
CA SER A 160 -3.72 -8.59 -26.01
C SER A 160 -3.01 -9.90 -26.37
N ARG A 161 -3.75 -10.99 -26.43
CA ARG A 161 -3.27 -12.30 -26.82
C ARG A 161 -4.12 -12.86 -27.96
N ASP A 162 -3.56 -13.77 -28.72
CA ASP A 162 -4.23 -14.45 -29.85
C ASP A 162 -5.42 -15.33 -29.39
N ASP A 163 -5.55 -15.64 -28.09
CA ASP A 163 -6.72 -16.31 -27.51
C ASP A 163 -7.92 -15.36 -27.26
N GLY A 164 -7.78 -14.06 -27.58
CA GLY A 164 -8.82 -13.05 -27.44
C GLY A 164 -8.80 -12.30 -26.11
N TRP A 165 -7.91 -12.65 -25.18
CA TRP A 165 -7.75 -11.87 -23.94
C TRP A 165 -7.14 -10.49 -24.23
N THR A 166 -7.63 -9.46 -23.53
CA THR A 166 -7.11 -8.09 -23.66
C THR A 166 -7.19 -7.35 -22.32
N GLN A 167 -6.17 -6.57 -22.03
CA GLN A 167 -6.08 -5.72 -20.84
C GLN A 167 -5.48 -4.36 -21.20
N GLN A 168 -6.10 -3.29 -20.73
CA GLN A 168 -5.58 -1.93 -20.88
C GLN A 168 -4.88 -1.49 -19.59
N TYR A 169 -3.68 -0.93 -19.74
CA TYR A 169 -2.85 -0.36 -18.69
C TYR A 169 -2.75 1.15 -18.89
N GLY A 170 -3.24 1.93 -17.93
CA GLY A 170 -3.17 3.38 -17.96
C GLY A 170 -2.02 3.93 -17.13
N LYS A 171 -1.62 5.19 -17.38
CA LYS A 171 -0.54 5.89 -16.66
C LYS A 171 0.80 5.15 -16.68
N THR A 172 1.10 4.53 -17.80
CA THR A 172 2.29 3.71 -18.00
C THR A 172 3.60 4.50 -17.93
N THR A 173 3.54 5.83 -18.00
CA THR A 173 4.66 6.73 -17.69
C THR A 173 5.19 6.58 -16.25
N HIS A 174 4.40 6.01 -15.32
CA HIS A 174 4.81 5.76 -13.94
C HIS A 174 5.63 4.48 -13.74
N ARG A 175 5.83 3.68 -14.79
CA ARG A 175 6.56 2.42 -14.79
C ARG A 175 6.18 1.47 -13.66
N TYR A 176 5.42 0.45 -13.98
CA TYR A 176 5.03 -0.64 -13.10
C TYR A 176 4.96 -1.95 -13.90
N LEU A 177 4.93 -3.08 -13.22
CA LEU A 177 4.96 -4.40 -13.85
C LEU A 177 3.64 -4.67 -14.59
N LEU A 178 3.71 -5.05 -15.88
CA LEU A 178 2.55 -5.47 -16.67
C LEU A 178 2.27 -6.96 -16.42
N ASP A 179 1.03 -7.30 -16.12
CA ASP A 179 0.56 -8.67 -15.97
C ASP A 179 0.13 -9.21 -17.35
N LEU A 180 0.87 -10.13 -17.92
CA LEU A 180 0.55 -10.75 -19.23
C LEU A 180 -0.37 -11.97 -19.07
N GLY A 181 -0.57 -12.43 -17.84
CA GLY A 181 -1.43 -13.56 -17.52
C GLY A 181 -0.78 -14.92 -17.72
N GLU A 182 -1.62 -15.95 -17.70
CA GLU A 182 -1.22 -17.33 -17.98
C GLU A 182 -1.16 -17.54 -19.50
N CYS A 183 0.00 -17.95 -20.01
CA CYS A 183 0.22 -18.19 -21.44
C CYS A 183 0.67 -19.63 -21.66
N LYS A 184 0.25 -20.21 -22.79
CA LYS A 184 0.74 -21.50 -23.29
C LYS A 184 1.90 -21.29 -24.27
N ALA A 185 2.70 -22.31 -24.47
CA ALA A 185 3.72 -22.31 -25.51
C ALA A 185 3.05 -22.06 -26.89
N GLY A 186 3.62 -21.11 -27.64
CA GLY A 186 3.08 -20.66 -28.93
C GLY A 186 2.10 -19.47 -28.82
N THR A 187 1.69 -19.04 -27.63
CA THR A 187 0.87 -17.83 -27.46
C THR A 187 1.64 -16.62 -27.95
N LYS A 188 0.98 -15.77 -28.74
CA LYS A 188 1.48 -14.43 -29.11
C LYS A 188 0.83 -13.38 -28.24
N VAL A 189 1.68 -12.60 -27.58
CA VAL A 189 1.27 -11.44 -26.78
C VAL A 189 1.62 -10.18 -27.55
N HIS A 190 0.63 -9.34 -27.81
CA HIS A 190 0.79 -8.03 -28.46
C HIS A 190 0.70 -6.93 -27.43
N ILE A 191 1.69 -6.04 -27.39
CA ILE A 191 1.68 -4.84 -26.56
C ILE A 191 1.67 -3.63 -27.49
N THR A 192 0.57 -2.89 -27.49
CA THR A 192 0.37 -1.76 -28.41
C THR A 192 0.23 -0.44 -27.67
N ASN A 193 0.69 0.65 -28.29
CA ASN A 193 0.54 2.01 -27.82
C ASN A 193 0.08 2.95 -28.94
N LEU A 194 -0.74 3.94 -28.58
CA LEU A 194 -1.31 4.90 -29.54
C LEU A 194 -0.28 5.90 -30.08
N ASN A 195 0.85 6.07 -29.41
CA ASN A 195 1.88 7.04 -29.79
C ASN A 195 2.85 6.51 -30.86
N ALA A 196 2.66 5.26 -31.34
CA ALA A 196 3.55 4.58 -32.24
C ALA A 196 5.03 4.53 -31.73
N GLU A 197 5.23 4.57 -30.42
CA GLU A 197 6.51 4.53 -29.76
C GLU A 197 7.06 3.09 -29.77
N THR A 198 8.35 2.93 -30.06
CA THR A 198 9.05 1.65 -29.90
C THR A 198 9.52 1.54 -28.46
N ILE A 199 8.97 0.58 -27.72
CA ILE A 199 9.25 0.36 -26.30
C ILE A 199 9.99 -0.96 -26.14
N GLU A 200 11.09 -0.96 -25.40
CA GLU A 200 11.84 -2.16 -25.03
C GLU A 200 11.17 -2.85 -23.84
N TYR A 201 10.82 -4.13 -24.00
CA TYR A 201 10.21 -4.94 -22.95
C TYR A 201 11.16 -6.05 -22.50
N HIS A 202 11.23 -6.26 -21.17
CA HIS A 202 11.85 -7.43 -20.57
C HIS A 202 10.75 -8.35 -20.04
N VAL A 203 10.70 -9.56 -20.54
CA VAL A 203 9.65 -10.52 -20.18
C VAL A 203 10.16 -11.47 -19.09
N TYR A 204 9.35 -11.66 -18.08
CA TYR A 204 9.65 -12.52 -16.94
C TYR A 204 8.58 -13.59 -16.77
N ARG A 205 9.03 -14.79 -16.43
CA ARG A 205 8.16 -15.90 -16.04
C ARG A 205 8.13 -16.05 -14.53
N LEU A 206 6.95 -16.29 -13.96
CA LEU A 206 6.78 -16.54 -12.54
C LEU A 206 7.26 -17.94 -12.17
N ASN A 207 8.20 -18.04 -11.26
CA ASN A 207 8.51 -19.27 -10.54
C ASN A 207 7.48 -19.43 -9.41
N PHE A 208 6.43 -20.16 -9.72
CA PHE A 208 5.31 -20.37 -8.80
C PHE A 208 5.76 -21.02 -7.49
N LYS A 209 6.71 -21.98 -7.55
CA LYS A 209 7.25 -22.64 -6.37
C LYS A 209 8.01 -21.67 -5.46
N ALA A 210 8.81 -20.77 -6.04
CA ALA A 210 9.53 -19.74 -5.27
C ALA A 210 8.55 -18.78 -4.60
N MET A 211 7.50 -18.36 -5.31
CA MET A 211 6.43 -17.52 -4.77
C MET A 211 5.67 -18.23 -3.62
N CYS A 212 5.26 -19.49 -3.82
CA CYS A 212 4.57 -20.26 -2.78
C CYS A 212 5.43 -20.41 -1.53
N THR A 213 6.73 -20.74 -1.67
CA THR A 213 7.64 -20.86 -0.53
C THR A 213 7.73 -19.56 0.27
N ALA A 214 7.86 -18.42 -0.41
CA ALA A 214 7.90 -17.11 0.24
C ALA A 214 6.57 -16.78 0.96
N TYR A 215 5.44 -17.07 0.33
CA TYR A 215 4.12 -16.90 0.91
C TYR A 215 3.90 -17.79 2.15
N GLU A 216 4.24 -19.09 2.05
CA GLU A 216 4.12 -20.07 3.12
C GLU A 216 4.92 -19.63 4.35
N THR A 217 6.16 -19.18 4.15
CA THR A 217 7.01 -18.64 5.24
C THR A 217 6.34 -17.48 5.97
N LEU A 218 5.71 -16.55 5.26
CA LEU A 218 4.99 -15.42 5.87
C LEU A 218 3.66 -15.85 6.50
N SER A 219 3.04 -16.93 6.02
CA SER A 219 1.74 -17.42 6.52
C SER A 219 1.86 -18.30 7.76
N GLU A 220 3.08 -18.75 8.12
CA GLU A 220 3.30 -19.62 9.28
C GLU A 220 2.86 -19.02 10.62
N GLN A 221 3.04 -17.72 10.79
CA GLN A 221 2.75 -17.00 12.03
C GLN A 221 2.04 -15.69 11.70
N THR A 222 0.72 -15.68 11.82
CA THR A 222 -0.12 -14.56 11.43
C THR A 222 -1.01 -14.08 12.57
N MET A 223 -1.34 -12.81 12.56
CA MET A 223 -2.21 -12.20 13.55
C MET A 223 -3.69 -12.49 13.27
N SER A 224 -4.39 -12.97 14.28
CA SER A 224 -5.86 -13.04 14.28
C SER A 224 -6.43 -11.67 14.60
N LEU A 225 -7.20 -11.12 13.67
CA LEU A 225 -7.81 -9.79 13.81
C LEU A 225 -9.12 -9.92 14.61
N GLU A 226 -9.23 -9.18 15.74
CA GLU A 226 -10.42 -9.14 16.60
C GLU A 226 -11.30 -7.93 16.28
N LYS A 227 -10.67 -6.79 16.02
CA LYS A 227 -11.39 -5.53 15.74
C LYS A 227 -10.56 -4.64 14.81
N MET A 228 -11.24 -4.01 13.84
CA MET A 228 -10.63 -3.02 12.96
C MET A 228 -11.59 -1.87 12.68
N THR A 229 -11.17 -0.68 13.08
CA THR A 229 -11.81 0.61 12.76
C THR A 229 -10.73 1.56 12.24
N ASP A 230 -11.12 2.75 11.79
CA ASP A 230 -10.17 3.73 11.28
C ASP A 230 -9.21 4.28 12.37
N ARG A 231 -9.57 4.12 13.65
CA ARG A 231 -8.79 4.62 14.78
C ARG A 231 -8.31 3.53 15.75
N ARG A 232 -8.70 2.29 15.53
CA ARG A 232 -8.34 1.19 16.44
C ARG A 232 -8.28 -0.13 15.73
N ILE A 233 -7.15 -0.83 15.88
CA ILE A 233 -6.94 -2.19 15.41
C ILE A 233 -6.55 -3.03 16.61
N VAL A 234 -7.22 -4.16 16.82
CA VAL A 234 -6.94 -5.11 17.90
C VAL A 234 -6.85 -6.50 17.31
N GLY A 235 -5.88 -7.26 17.77
CA GLY A 235 -5.72 -8.66 17.41
C GLY A 235 -4.77 -9.37 18.35
N SER A 236 -4.60 -10.65 18.14
CA SER A 236 -3.71 -11.52 18.90
C SER A 236 -2.86 -12.37 17.96
N ILE A 237 -1.67 -12.72 18.41
CA ILE A 237 -0.75 -13.57 17.67
C ILE A 237 -0.03 -14.51 18.63
N ASP A 238 0.10 -15.77 18.21
CA ASP A 238 0.96 -16.76 18.87
C ASP A 238 2.29 -16.85 18.13
N VAL A 239 3.35 -16.34 18.76
CA VAL A 239 4.70 -16.24 18.18
C VAL A 239 5.50 -17.46 18.60
N ARG A 240 5.79 -18.35 17.65
CA ARG A 240 6.59 -19.56 17.86
C ARG A 240 8.08 -19.31 17.70
N GLN A 241 8.45 -18.30 16.93
CA GLN A 241 9.82 -17.87 16.69
C GLN A 241 9.89 -16.35 16.74
N ALA A 242 10.76 -15.81 17.58
CA ALA A 242 10.96 -14.38 17.72
C ALA A 242 11.31 -13.70 16.38
N GLY A 243 10.75 -12.53 16.16
CA GLY A 243 10.92 -11.78 14.91
C GLY A 243 10.21 -10.45 14.95
N ARG A 244 9.93 -9.89 13.78
CA ARG A 244 9.15 -8.66 13.64
C ARG A 244 7.75 -8.99 13.13
N LEU A 245 6.74 -8.63 13.90
CA LEU A 245 5.37 -8.55 13.38
C LEU A 245 5.31 -7.34 12.46
N ILE A 246 4.90 -7.56 11.22
CA ILE A 246 4.63 -6.53 10.22
C ILE A 246 3.12 -6.45 10.05
N LEU A 247 2.59 -5.24 10.08
CA LEU A 247 1.18 -4.96 9.83
C LEU A 247 1.06 -4.23 8.48
N SER A 248 0.16 -4.68 7.62
CA SER A 248 -0.16 -4.02 6.34
C SER A 248 -0.89 -2.70 6.55
N VAL A 249 -0.32 -1.86 7.41
CA VAL A 249 -0.80 -0.53 7.79
C VAL A 249 0.36 0.44 7.65
N PRO A 250 0.21 1.55 6.91
CA PRO A 250 1.23 2.58 6.82
C PRO A 250 1.68 3.08 8.19
N ALA A 251 2.99 3.22 8.37
CA ALA A 251 3.55 3.83 9.56
C ALA A 251 3.30 5.35 9.51
N ASP A 252 2.56 5.84 10.49
CA ASP A 252 2.17 7.24 10.63
C ASP A 252 2.36 7.67 12.09
N GLU A 253 2.73 8.94 12.31
CA GLU A 253 2.98 9.49 13.65
C GLU A 253 1.75 9.44 14.57
N GLY A 254 0.55 9.39 14.00
CA GLY A 254 -0.70 9.28 14.73
C GLY A 254 -0.91 7.93 15.41
N TRP A 255 -0.20 6.88 15.00
CA TRP A 255 -0.33 5.56 15.57
C TRP A 255 0.43 5.40 16.90
N SER A 256 -0.24 4.89 17.89
CA SER A 256 0.35 4.36 19.13
C SER A 256 0.13 2.86 19.18
N LEU A 257 1.22 2.10 19.32
CA LEU A 257 1.22 0.64 19.39
C LEU A 257 1.33 0.17 20.84
N TYR A 258 0.51 -0.80 21.20
CA TYR A 258 0.53 -1.48 22.50
C TYR A 258 0.68 -2.98 22.27
N VAL A 259 1.62 -3.59 23.02
CA VAL A 259 1.83 -5.04 23.11
C VAL A 259 1.54 -5.42 24.55
N ASP A 260 0.60 -6.34 24.75
CA ASP A 260 0.17 -6.82 26.09
C ASP A 260 -0.21 -5.65 27.03
N GLY A 261 -0.85 -4.64 26.49
CA GLY A 261 -1.26 -3.43 27.20
C GLY A 261 -0.15 -2.40 27.44
N LYS A 262 1.11 -2.68 27.10
CA LYS A 262 2.24 -1.76 27.28
C LYS A 262 2.53 -1.02 25.97
N LYS A 263 2.64 0.32 26.05
CA LYS A 263 3.02 1.15 24.89
C LYS A 263 4.42 0.76 24.42
N THR A 264 4.54 0.40 23.14
CA THR A 264 5.76 -0.13 22.52
C THR A 264 6.14 0.72 21.31
N LYS A 265 7.45 0.88 21.10
CA LYS A 265 7.96 1.66 19.97
C LYS A 265 7.71 0.91 18.66
N ILE A 266 7.12 1.59 17.69
CA ILE A 266 7.01 1.13 16.31
C ILE A 266 8.42 1.08 15.69
N LYS A 267 8.73 -0.03 15.03
CA LYS A 267 9.94 -0.24 14.22
C LYS A 267 9.49 -0.55 12.79
N PRO A 268 9.34 0.46 11.93
CA PRO A 268 8.76 0.25 10.60
C PRO A 268 9.53 -0.80 9.78
N PHE A 269 8.81 -1.50 8.92
CA PHE A 269 9.39 -2.29 7.83
C PHE A 269 9.54 -1.38 6.61
N ALA A 270 10.76 -1.31 6.07
CA ALA A 270 11.11 -0.43 4.95
C ALA A 270 10.67 1.05 5.16
N ASP A 271 10.71 1.53 6.40
CA ASP A 271 10.21 2.83 6.86
C ASP A 271 8.73 3.12 6.52
N ALA A 272 8.05 2.18 5.93
CA ALA A 272 6.72 2.30 5.32
C ALA A 272 5.59 1.66 6.14
N LEU A 273 5.75 0.43 6.59
CA LEU A 273 4.69 -0.32 7.28
C LEU A 273 4.97 -0.45 8.77
N ILE A 274 3.92 -0.44 9.58
CA ILE A 274 4.04 -0.63 11.03
C ILE A 274 4.70 -1.98 11.32
N GLY A 275 5.75 -1.96 12.15
CA GLY A 275 6.42 -3.17 12.63
C GLY A 275 6.72 -3.11 14.12
N VAL A 276 6.80 -4.28 14.76
CA VAL A 276 7.19 -4.42 16.15
C VAL A 276 7.92 -5.74 16.38
N HIS A 277 9.03 -5.70 17.13
CA HIS A 277 9.72 -6.92 17.52
C HIS A 277 8.95 -7.65 18.62
N LEU A 278 8.66 -8.93 18.41
CA LEU A 278 8.01 -9.80 19.37
C LEU A 278 8.94 -10.98 19.72
N LYS A 279 8.89 -11.38 20.98
CA LYS A 279 9.50 -12.63 21.48
C LYS A 279 8.52 -13.78 21.28
N GLU A 280 8.97 -14.99 21.56
CA GLU A 280 8.09 -16.17 21.63
C GLU A 280 7.01 -16.00 22.71
N GLY A 281 5.81 -16.46 22.41
CA GLY A 281 4.64 -16.39 23.28
C GLY A 281 3.40 -15.80 22.60
N THR A 282 2.30 -15.81 23.31
CA THR A 282 1.04 -15.21 22.84
C THR A 282 1.00 -13.74 23.21
N HIS A 283 0.76 -12.89 22.22
CA HIS A 283 0.74 -11.44 22.39
C HIS A 283 -0.59 -10.84 21.93
N LYS A 284 -1.07 -9.87 22.71
CA LYS A 284 -2.19 -8.99 22.31
C LYS A 284 -1.63 -7.71 21.72
N ILE A 285 -2.05 -7.41 20.49
CA ILE A 285 -1.61 -6.24 19.72
C ILE A 285 -2.75 -5.24 19.65
N GLU A 286 -2.48 -3.98 19.99
CA GLU A 286 -3.44 -2.92 19.84
C GLU A 286 -2.79 -1.69 19.23
N LEU A 287 -3.36 -1.18 18.14
CA LEU A 287 -3.06 0.12 17.55
C LEU A 287 -4.18 1.10 17.87
N ARG A 288 -3.79 2.32 18.27
CA ARG A 288 -4.70 3.45 18.49
C ARG A 288 -4.21 4.64 17.69
N TYR A 289 -5.09 5.21 16.87
CA TYR A 289 -4.78 6.37 16.05
C TYR A 289 -5.33 7.64 16.67
N THR A 290 -4.47 8.65 16.75
CA THR A 290 -4.83 10.01 17.14
C THR A 290 -4.24 10.96 16.10
N THR A 291 -5.06 11.74 15.44
CA THR A 291 -4.60 12.67 14.40
C THR A 291 -3.56 13.62 14.97
N PRO A 292 -2.35 13.69 14.39
CA PRO A 292 -1.30 14.60 14.86
C PRO A 292 -1.77 16.05 14.89
N GLY A 293 -1.33 16.80 15.89
CA GLY A 293 -1.64 18.23 16.04
C GLY A 293 -3.03 18.57 16.61
N VAL A 294 -4.01 17.66 16.57
CA VAL A 294 -5.38 17.95 17.05
C VAL A 294 -5.41 18.33 18.55
N GLN A 295 -4.67 17.63 19.39
CA GLN A 295 -4.62 17.91 20.82
C GLN A 295 -3.98 19.28 21.09
N ILE A 296 -2.89 19.61 20.42
CA ILE A 296 -2.19 20.88 20.53
C ILE A 296 -3.09 22.02 20.01
N GLY A 297 -3.68 21.83 18.83
CA GLY A 297 -4.60 22.80 18.23
C GLY A 297 -5.83 23.07 19.12
N ALA A 298 -6.41 22.02 19.71
CA ALA A 298 -7.51 22.19 20.66
C ALA A 298 -7.09 22.95 21.91
N ALA A 299 -5.93 22.66 22.48
CA ALA A 299 -5.40 23.39 23.64
C ALA A 299 -5.17 24.90 23.33
N ILE A 300 -4.58 25.20 22.16
CA ILE A 300 -4.38 26.60 21.71
C ILE A 300 -5.73 27.29 21.53
N SER A 301 -6.72 26.61 20.89
CA SER A 301 -8.05 27.20 20.68
C SER A 301 -8.78 27.49 21.99
N ILE A 302 -8.71 26.57 22.96
CA ILE A 302 -9.30 26.77 24.30
C ILE A 302 -8.61 27.94 25.02
N ALA A 303 -7.28 28.01 25.00
CA ALA A 303 -6.54 29.11 25.60
C ALA A 303 -6.91 30.47 24.96
N ALA A 304 -6.98 30.53 23.63
CA ALA A 304 -7.40 31.74 22.92
C ALA A 304 -8.82 32.17 23.27
N LEU A 305 -9.76 31.23 23.40
CA LEU A 305 -11.14 31.47 23.79
C LEU A 305 -11.20 32.04 25.23
N LEU A 306 -10.46 31.45 26.16
CA LEU A 306 -10.39 31.93 27.56
C LEU A 306 -9.82 33.37 27.64
N LEU A 307 -8.75 33.65 26.89
CA LEU A 307 -8.18 35.00 26.80
C LEU A 307 -9.18 36.01 26.22
N PHE A 308 -9.92 35.60 25.19
CA PHE A 308 -10.96 36.44 24.60
C PHE A 308 -12.09 36.75 25.61
N LEU A 309 -12.62 35.73 26.28
CA LEU A 309 -13.65 35.91 27.32
C LEU A 309 -13.15 36.76 28.47
N PHE A 310 -11.89 36.57 28.92
CA PHE A 310 -11.26 37.38 29.96
C PHE A 310 -11.12 38.85 29.54
N SER A 311 -10.74 39.11 28.29
CA SER A 311 -10.65 40.46 27.75
C SER A 311 -12.02 41.16 27.70
N MET A 312 -13.08 40.44 27.32
CA MET A 312 -14.45 40.94 27.35
C MET A 312 -14.91 41.24 28.77
N TRP A 313 -14.61 40.37 29.72
CA TRP A 313 -14.94 40.57 31.14
C TRP A 313 -14.25 41.82 31.73
N ILE A 314 -12.96 42.01 31.40
CA ILE A 314 -12.24 43.23 31.79
C ILE A 314 -12.91 44.49 31.23
N ARG A 315 -13.23 44.49 29.92
CA ARG A 315 -13.91 45.61 29.26
C ARG A 315 -15.28 45.90 29.88
N TYR A 316 -16.03 44.86 30.21
CA TYR A 316 -17.32 44.98 30.89
C TYR A 316 -17.16 45.64 32.28
N LYS A 317 -16.19 45.16 33.09
CA LYS A 317 -15.89 45.75 34.40
C LYS A 317 -15.43 47.22 34.34
N ILE A 318 -14.60 47.54 33.35
CA ILE A 318 -14.12 48.93 33.16
C ILE A 318 -15.29 49.83 32.76
N ARG A 319 -16.15 49.42 31.83
CA ARG A 319 -17.35 50.20 31.43
C ARG A 319 -18.30 50.40 32.60
N GLY A 320 -18.51 49.43 33.48
CA GLY A 320 -19.33 49.56 34.68
C GLY A 320 -18.79 50.63 35.63
N LYS A 321 -17.47 50.65 35.88
CA LYS A 321 -16.82 51.67 36.73
C LYS A 321 -16.89 53.08 36.15
N TYR A 322 -16.82 53.26 34.83
CA TYR A 322 -16.97 54.59 34.21
C TYR A 322 -18.41 55.06 34.23
N GLY A 323 -19.39 54.16 34.09
CA GLY A 323 -20.83 54.49 34.21
C GLY A 323 -21.21 54.98 35.61
N GLU A 324 -20.70 54.35 36.68
CA GLU A 324 -20.94 54.76 38.06
C GLU A 324 -20.32 56.14 38.38
N LYS A 325 -19.12 56.43 37.86
CA LYS A 325 -18.46 57.75 38.05
C LYS A 325 -19.23 58.85 37.33
N MET A 326 -19.78 58.64 36.19
CA MET A 326 -20.62 59.63 35.47
C MET A 326 -21.96 59.89 36.17
N HIS A 327 -22.54 58.87 36.81
CA HIS A 327 -23.75 59.07 37.63
C HIS A 327 -23.48 59.83 38.96
N GLN A 328 -22.31 59.66 39.55
CA GLN A 328 -21.92 60.46 40.76
C GLN A 328 -21.66 61.92 40.42
N HIS A 329 -20.97 62.25 39.31
CA HIS A 329 -20.74 63.62 38.87
C HIS A 329 -22.03 64.39 38.57
N ARG A 330 -23.03 63.73 37.95
CA ARG A 330 -24.34 64.35 37.71
C ARG A 330 -25.17 64.63 38.95
N ARG A 331 -24.91 63.97 40.06
CA ARG A 331 -25.59 64.21 41.32
C ARG A 331 -24.99 65.38 42.16
N THR A 332 -23.72 65.74 41.94
CA THR A 332 -23.05 66.83 42.58
C THR A 332 -23.27 68.17 41.87
N ASP A 333 -23.73 68.23 40.64
CA ASP A 333 -23.98 69.45 39.88
C ASP A 333 -25.44 69.96 39.99
N VAL A 334 -26.25 69.34 40.87
CA VAL A 334 -27.69 69.66 41.08
C VAL A 334 -27.96 70.05 42.52
N GLN A 335 -26.95 70.45 43.30
CA GLN A 335 -27.07 71.18 44.59
C GLN A 335 -26.44 72.58 44.44
#